data_b532fe7fee7f0f0544778320001ddc44
#
_entry.id   b532fe7fee7f0f0544778320001ddc44
#
_cell.length_a   1.000
_cell.length_b   1.000
_cell.length_c   1.000
_cell.angle_alpha   90.00
_cell.angle_beta   90.00
_cell.angle_gamma   90.00
#
_symmetry.space_group_name_H-M   'P 1'
#
loop_
_entity.id
_entity.type
_entity.pdbx_description
1 polymer ?
#
loop_
_entity_poly.entity_id
_entity_poly.type
_entity_poly.pdbx_seq_one_letter_code
_entity_poly.pdbx_strand_id
1 'polypeptide(L)'
;MRIVLATDAWEPQVNGVVRTLTRTVAECRGMGHEVEVIEPSLFKTIPCPTYPEIRLALGAEEEIREMLRAFEPEAVHIATEGPIGIATRRICVEWKLPFTTSYHTKFPEYVSARFPIPVQVGYAYMKWFHKPSGRLMVATPTLRDELVEHGFKNVSPWSRGVDTEVFNPDLERIYDEMGGKDWPRPFFLNVGRVAVEKNIEAFLELDLPGTKIVVGDGPARAELQEKYPEAKFLGARFGDELARCFRDADVFVFPSWTDTFGLVILEAMATGTPVAAYPAHGPIDIIPGSNAGAIDKDLKAACLKCLELDRADVRAYAEKFSWRASAEQFVENLQPYPEPERGRFWRRLRRIARIRKRAAA
;
A
#
# COMPACT_ATOMS: atom_id res chain seq x y z
N MET A 1 -18.70 -13.80 6.63
CA MET A 1 -19.11 -12.48 7.19
C MET A 1 -19.43 -11.52 6.06
N ARG A 2 -20.34 -10.57 6.30
CA ARG A 2 -20.55 -9.40 5.43
C ARG A 2 -19.64 -8.27 5.91
N ILE A 3 -18.70 -7.87 5.07
CA ILE A 3 -17.65 -6.89 5.40
C ILE A 3 -17.85 -5.67 4.50
N VAL A 4 -17.86 -4.47 5.06
CA VAL A 4 -17.71 -3.23 4.31
C VAL A 4 -16.27 -2.75 4.43
N LEU A 5 -15.65 -2.47 3.27
CA LEU A 5 -14.36 -1.82 3.16
C LEU A 5 -14.57 -0.44 2.53
N ALA A 6 -14.32 0.63 3.30
CA ALA A 6 -14.44 2.01 2.83
C ALA A 6 -13.06 2.61 2.54
N THR A 7 -12.86 3.18 1.35
CA THR A 7 -11.57 3.68 0.90
C THR A 7 -11.68 4.83 -0.09
N ASP A 8 -10.75 5.79 -0.04
CA ASP A 8 -10.55 6.81 -1.06
C ASP A 8 -9.51 6.39 -2.13
N ALA A 9 -8.82 5.26 -1.87
CA ALA A 9 -7.81 4.69 -2.77
C ALA A 9 -8.34 3.41 -3.41
N TRP A 10 -8.73 3.49 -4.68
CA TRP A 10 -9.24 2.37 -5.46
C TRP A 10 -8.89 2.54 -6.94
N GLU A 11 -9.15 1.51 -7.75
CA GLU A 11 -8.97 1.59 -9.20
C GLU A 11 -9.70 2.81 -9.82
N PRO A 12 -9.13 3.45 -10.82
CA PRO A 12 -7.94 3.09 -11.61
C PRO A 12 -6.60 3.58 -11.06
N GLN A 13 -6.51 4.03 -9.80
CA GLN A 13 -5.23 4.45 -9.21
C GLN A 13 -4.24 3.28 -9.13
N VAL A 14 -2.97 3.53 -9.48
CA VAL A 14 -1.90 2.54 -9.41
C VAL A 14 -0.95 2.89 -8.27
N ASN A 15 -1.16 2.27 -7.11
CA ASN A 15 -0.30 2.43 -5.94
C ASN A 15 -0.40 1.21 -5.01
N GLY A 16 0.50 1.15 -4.01
CA GLY A 16 0.58 0.02 -3.07
C GLY A 16 -0.67 -0.14 -2.18
N VAL A 17 -1.41 0.95 -1.92
CA VAL A 17 -2.65 0.89 -1.11
C VAL A 17 -3.74 0.17 -1.91
N VAL A 18 -4.00 0.61 -3.14
CA VAL A 18 -4.98 -0.02 -4.03
C VAL A 18 -4.67 -1.50 -4.21
N ARG A 19 -3.41 -1.85 -4.52
CA ARG A 19 -2.99 -3.24 -4.69
C ARG A 19 -3.22 -4.08 -3.42
N THR A 20 -2.91 -3.54 -2.25
CA THR A 20 -3.18 -4.21 -0.97
C THR A 20 -4.67 -4.46 -0.78
N LEU A 21 -5.49 -3.44 -0.99
CA LEU A 21 -6.93 -3.54 -0.75
C LEU A 21 -7.63 -4.46 -1.74
N THR A 22 -7.30 -4.37 -3.04
CA THR A 22 -7.90 -5.24 -4.08
C THR A 22 -7.55 -6.71 -3.85
N ARG A 23 -6.28 -7.01 -3.50
CA ARG A 23 -5.87 -8.37 -3.17
C ARG A 23 -6.54 -8.87 -1.88
N THR A 24 -6.61 -8.05 -0.83
CA THR A 24 -7.30 -8.41 0.41
C THR A 24 -8.79 -8.72 0.17
N VAL A 25 -9.47 -7.90 -0.64
CA VAL A 25 -10.88 -8.14 -1.01
C VAL A 25 -11.03 -9.43 -1.79
N ALA A 26 -10.15 -9.70 -2.76
CA ALA A 26 -10.18 -10.93 -3.54
C ALA A 26 -10.00 -12.18 -2.65
N GLU A 27 -9.00 -12.16 -1.76
CA GLU A 27 -8.76 -13.26 -0.81
C GLU A 27 -9.92 -13.44 0.18
N CYS A 28 -10.47 -12.35 0.73
CA CYS A 28 -11.64 -12.42 1.61
C CYS A 28 -12.84 -13.06 0.91
N ARG A 29 -13.09 -12.69 -0.34
CA ARG A 29 -14.16 -13.32 -1.16
C ARG A 29 -13.85 -14.80 -1.41
N GLY A 30 -12.59 -15.14 -1.71
CA GLY A 30 -12.14 -16.53 -1.85
C GLY A 30 -12.28 -17.35 -0.55
N MET A 31 -12.29 -16.70 0.62
CA MET A 31 -12.58 -17.31 1.93
C MET A 31 -14.08 -17.45 2.22
N GLY A 32 -14.95 -17.06 1.32
CA GLY A 32 -16.40 -17.11 1.49
C GLY A 32 -16.98 -15.93 2.28
N HIS A 33 -16.24 -14.81 2.41
CA HIS A 33 -16.79 -13.57 2.93
C HIS A 33 -17.48 -12.77 1.81
N GLU A 34 -18.56 -12.10 2.14
CA GLU A 34 -19.21 -11.12 1.27
C GLU A 34 -18.62 -9.75 1.55
N VAL A 35 -17.95 -9.15 0.57
CA VAL A 35 -17.26 -7.88 0.75
C VAL A 35 -17.83 -6.83 -0.18
N GLU A 36 -18.38 -5.76 0.39
CA GLU A 36 -18.79 -4.55 -0.32
C GLU A 36 -17.72 -3.48 -0.15
N VAL A 37 -17.30 -2.88 -1.27
CA VAL A 37 -16.30 -1.82 -1.30
C VAL A 37 -16.99 -0.49 -1.56
N ILE A 38 -16.80 0.46 -0.63
CA ILE A 38 -17.27 1.84 -0.79
C ILE A 38 -16.06 2.66 -1.24
N GLU A 39 -16.08 3.12 -2.50
CA GLU A 39 -14.93 3.70 -3.17
C GLU A 39 -15.33 4.90 -4.08
N PRO A 40 -14.38 5.71 -4.59
CA PRO A 40 -14.68 6.99 -5.23
C PRO A 40 -15.59 6.95 -6.46
N SER A 41 -15.58 5.88 -7.27
CA SER A 41 -16.39 5.84 -8.51
C SER A 41 -17.90 5.80 -8.24
N LEU A 42 -18.29 5.46 -7.01
CA LEU A 42 -19.69 5.43 -6.60
C LEU A 42 -20.30 6.83 -6.37
N PHE A 43 -19.46 7.87 -6.37
CA PHE A 43 -19.85 9.23 -5.98
C PHE A 43 -19.46 10.28 -7.01
N LYS A 44 -20.01 11.48 -6.86
CA LYS A 44 -19.48 12.67 -7.54
C LYS A 44 -18.11 13.01 -6.93
N THR A 45 -17.10 13.22 -7.78
CA THR A 45 -15.73 13.44 -7.32
C THR A 45 -15.09 14.66 -7.98
N ILE A 46 -14.09 15.23 -7.31
CA ILE A 46 -13.15 16.21 -7.85
C ILE A 46 -11.73 15.64 -7.80
N PRO A 47 -10.82 16.07 -8.69
CA PRO A 47 -9.42 15.67 -8.62
C PRO A 47 -8.75 16.29 -7.39
N CYS A 48 -7.84 15.52 -6.75
CA CYS A 48 -6.98 16.07 -5.71
C CYS A 48 -5.98 17.06 -6.35
N PRO A 49 -5.80 18.26 -5.79
CA PRO A 49 -4.99 19.33 -6.44
C PRO A 49 -3.54 18.92 -6.77
N THR A 50 -2.92 18.08 -5.96
CA THR A 50 -1.52 17.64 -6.15
C THR A 50 -1.39 16.29 -6.84
N TYR A 51 -2.49 15.52 -6.93
CA TYR A 51 -2.57 14.18 -7.49
C TYR A 51 -3.91 14.00 -8.19
N PRO A 52 -4.05 14.49 -9.45
CA PRO A 52 -5.33 14.47 -10.18
C PRO A 52 -5.94 13.09 -10.38
N GLU A 53 -5.10 12.06 -10.34
CA GLU A 53 -5.50 10.65 -10.38
C GLU A 53 -6.25 10.20 -9.11
N ILE A 54 -6.03 10.88 -7.98
CA ILE A 54 -6.78 10.65 -6.74
C ILE A 54 -8.09 11.44 -6.82
N ARG A 55 -9.20 10.73 -6.73
CA ARG A 55 -10.54 11.33 -6.81
C ARG A 55 -11.13 11.48 -5.41
N LEU A 56 -11.48 12.71 -5.05
CA LEU A 56 -12.07 13.05 -3.75
C LEU A 56 -13.60 13.10 -3.86
N ALA A 57 -14.30 12.23 -3.14
CA ALA A 57 -15.76 12.17 -3.13
C ALA A 57 -16.37 13.42 -2.47
N LEU A 58 -17.46 13.92 -3.06
CA LEU A 58 -18.22 15.07 -2.56
C LEU A 58 -19.59 14.63 -2.04
N GLY A 59 -19.90 15.02 -0.80
CA GLY A 59 -21.24 14.84 -0.24
C GLY A 59 -21.68 13.38 -0.05
N ALA A 60 -20.76 12.43 -0.02
CA ALA A 60 -21.02 10.99 -0.03
C ALA A 60 -21.71 10.43 1.23
N GLU A 61 -21.93 11.25 2.27
CA GLU A 61 -22.34 10.73 3.60
C GLU A 61 -23.73 10.06 3.58
N GLU A 62 -24.72 10.61 2.86
CA GLU A 62 -26.07 10.02 2.86
C GLU A 62 -26.12 8.75 1.99
N GLU A 63 -25.43 8.74 0.85
CA GLU A 63 -25.31 7.54 0.03
C GLU A 63 -24.60 6.40 0.79
N ILE A 64 -23.53 6.70 1.55
CA ILE A 64 -22.86 5.72 2.40
C ILE A 64 -23.80 5.20 3.49
N ARG A 65 -24.63 6.06 4.09
CA ARG A 65 -25.67 5.63 5.06
C ARG A 65 -26.66 4.65 4.44
N GLU A 66 -27.10 4.91 3.21
CA GLU A 66 -28.02 4.02 2.51
C GLU A 66 -27.35 2.68 2.15
N MET A 67 -26.11 2.69 1.67
CA MET A 67 -25.34 1.48 1.39
C MET A 67 -25.14 0.62 2.65
N LEU A 68 -24.74 1.21 3.77
CA LEU A 68 -24.59 0.50 5.04
C LEU A 68 -25.91 -0.09 5.54
N ARG A 69 -27.05 0.61 5.33
CA ARG A 69 -28.38 0.10 5.70
C ARG A 69 -28.83 -1.05 4.81
N ALA A 70 -28.50 -1.00 3.52
CA ALA A 70 -28.88 -2.02 2.56
C ALA A 70 -28.06 -3.29 2.76
N PHE A 71 -26.76 -3.15 2.94
CA PHE A 71 -25.84 -4.26 3.09
C PHE A 71 -25.83 -4.87 4.50
N GLU A 72 -26.14 -4.10 5.54
CA GLU A 72 -26.15 -4.52 6.96
C GLU A 72 -24.87 -5.26 7.36
N PRO A 73 -23.68 -4.63 7.27
CA PRO A 73 -22.42 -5.29 7.50
C PRO A 73 -22.29 -5.89 8.91
N GLU A 74 -21.53 -6.97 8.99
CA GLU A 74 -21.09 -7.56 10.25
C GLU A 74 -19.84 -6.87 10.78
N ALA A 75 -18.98 -6.41 9.87
CA ALA A 75 -17.78 -5.66 10.20
C ALA A 75 -17.56 -4.51 9.21
N VAL A 76 -16.99 -3.41 9.69
CA VAL A 76 -16.62 -2.26 8.87
C VAL A 76 -15.13 -1.99 9.03
N HIS A 77 -14.44 -1.86 7.90
CA HIS A 77 -13.04 -1.42 7.85
C HIS A 77 -12.94 -0.12 7.04
N ILE A 78 -12.27 0.89 7.59
CA ILE A 78 -12.02 2.17 6.93
C ILE A 78 -10.52 2.23 6.63
N ALA A 79 -10.18 2.11 5.35
CA ALA A 79 -8.80 1.91 4.91
C ALA A 79 -8.03 3.22 4.69
N THR A 80 -8.71 4.35 4.50
CA THR A 80 -8.07 5.64 4.21
C THR A 80 -8.74 6.79 4.95
N GLU A 81 -8.01 7.90 5.12
CA GLU A 81 -8.40 9.05 5.93
C GLU A 81 -9.00 10.20 5.10
N GLY A 82 -9.37 9.93 3.85
CA GLY A 82 -9.98 10.89 2.94
C GLY A 82 -11.49 11.08 3.16
N PRO A 83 -12.19 11.76 2.24
CA PRO A 83 -13.61 12.11 2.37
C PRO A 83 -14.54 10.93 2.63
N ILE A 84 -14.33 9.79 1.95
CA ILE A 84 -15.11 8.56 2.17
C ILE A 84 -14.82 8.00 3.56
N GLY A 85 -13.54 7.93 3.95
CA GLY A 85 -13.15 7.48 5.27
C GLY A 85 -13.74 8.35 6.37
N ILE A 86 -13.71 9.68 6.24
CA ILE A 86 -14.29 10.63 7.19
C ILE A 86 -15.81 10.43 7.31
N ALA A 87 -16.51 10.32 6.19
CA ALA A 87 -17.96 10.13 6.18
C ALA A 87 -18.35 8.79 6.84
N THR A 88 -17.69 7.71 6.47
CA THR A 88 -17.92 6.38 7.06
C THR A 88 -17.65 6.38 8.57
N ARG A 89 -16.52 7.00 8.98
CA ARG A 89 -16.17 7.16 10.40
C ARG A 89 -17.25 7.92 11.18
N ARG A 90 -17.76 9.03 10.65
CA ARG A 90 -18.83 9.81 11.29
C ARG A 90 -20.07 8.95 11.50
N ILE A 91 -20.48 8.20 10.49
CA ILE A 91 -21.64 7.31 10.55
C ILE A 91 -21.42 6.23 11.60
N CYS A 92 -20.26 5.56 11.60
CA CYS A 92 -19.95 4.51 12.57
C CYS A 92 -19.96 5.05 14.02
N VAL A 93 -19.38 6.23 14.26
CA VAL A 93 -19.40 6.87 15.59
C VAL A 93 -20.82 7.23 16.02
N GLU A 94 -21.62 7.87 15.15
CA GLU A 94 -23.00 8.24 15.41
C GLU A 94 -23.86 7.01 15.74
N TRP A 95 -23.69 5.96 14.95
CA TRP A 95 -24.47 4.72 15.10
C TRP A 95 -23.93 3.80 16.18
N LYS A 96 -22.76 4.11 16.77
CA LYS A 96 -22.02 3.21 17.68
C LYS A 96 -21.72 1.83 17.05
N LEU A 97 -21.49 1.83 15.76
CA LEU A 97 -21.09 0.66 15.00
C LEU A 97 -19.58 0.47 15.16
N PRO A 98 -19.10 -0.68 15.65
CA PRO A 98 -17.67 -0.93 15.76
C PRO A 98 -17.01 -0.95 14.37
N PHE A 99 -15.81 -0.43 14.28
CA PHE A 99 -15.04 -0.41 13.04
C PHE A 99 -13.54 -0.50 13.31
N THR A 100 -12.81 -0.88 12.30
CA THR A 100 -11.34 -0.90 12.28
C THR A 100 -10.81 0.07 11.24
N THR A 101 -9.55 0.46 11.38
CA THR A 101 -8.86 1.35 10.43
C THR A 101 -7.48 0.79 10.07
N SER A 102 -6.88 1.32 9.03
CA SER A 102 -5.47 1.03 8.68
C SER A 102 -4.67 2.29 8.43
N TYR A 103 -3.36 2.21 8.67
CA TYR A 103 -2.39 3.26 8.38
C TYR A 103 -1.50 2.78 7.24
N HIS A 104 -1.73 3.31 6.04
CA HIS A 104 -1.02 2.89 4.84
C HIS A 104 0.11 3.81 4.43
N THR A 105 0.01 5.09 4.79
CA THR A 105 0.91 6.13 4.29
C THR A 105 1.32 7.05 5.43
N LYS A 106 2.59 7.42 5.48
CA LYS A 106 3.10 8.46 6.40
C LYS A 106 2.59 9.85 5.97
N PHE A 107 1.26 10.01 6.05
CA PHE A 107 0.58 11.22 5.61
C PHE A 107 1.11 12.50 6.28
N PRO A 108 1.41 12.53 7.59
CA PRO A 108 1.98 13.71 8.24
C PRO A 108 3.28 14.18 7.59
N GLU A 109 4.19 13.25 7.29
CA GLU A 109 5.49 13.53 6.67
C GLU A 109 5.31 14.00 5.21
N TYR A 110 4.43 13.35 4.45
CA TYR A 110 4.12 13.75 3.07
C TYR A 110 3.55 15.16 2.97
N VAL A 111 2.65 15.53 3.87
CA VAL A 111 2.07 16.88 3.91
C VAL A 111 3.12 17.90 4.33
N SER A 112 3.89 17.61 5.38
CA SER A 112 4.93 18.51 5.87
C SER A 112 6.06 18.75 4.85
N ALA A 113 6.39 17.75 4.04
CA ALA A 113 7.40 17.89 2.97
C ALA A 113 6.96 18.79 1.80
N ARG A 114 5.64 18.97 1.62
CA ARG A 114 5.08 19.74 0.48
C ARG A 114 4.49 21.09 0.87
N PHE A 115 4.04 21.20 2.10
CA PHE A 115 3.36 22.39 2.59
C PHE A 115 4.00 22.83 3.90
N PRO A 116 4.01 24.15 4.23
CA PRO A 116 4.57 24.64 5.48
C PRO A 116 3.66 24.31 6.68
N ILE A 117 3.29 23.05 6.81
CA ILE A 117 2.45 22.52 7.88
C ILE A 117 3.32 21.67 8.79
N PRO A 118 3.42 21.99 10.10
CA PRO A 118 4.17 21.17 11.03
C PRO A 118 3.66 19.72 11.07
N VAL A 119 4.56 18.76 11.10
CA VAL A 119 4.23 17.33 11.10
C VAL A 119 3.30 16.94 12.27
N GLN A 120 3.39 17.65 13.39
CA GLN A 120 2.55 17.46 14.57
C GLN A 120 1.06 17.70 14.30
N VAL A 121 0.71 18.62 13.38
CA VAL A 121 -0.68 18.87 12.96
C VAL A 121 -1.21 17.64 12.20
N GLY A 122 -0.40 17.06 11.32
CA GLY A 122 -0.72 15.82 10.65
C GLY A 122 -0.97 14.67 11.63
N TYR A 123 -0.07 14.47 12.60
CA TYR A 123 -0.27 13.46 13.65
C TYR A 123 -1.49 13.72 14.54
N ALA A 124 -1.82 14.97 14.83
CA ALA A 124 -3.04 15.30 15.57
C ALA A 124 -4.30 14.89 14.79
N TYR A 125 -4.33 15.15 13.47
CA TYR A 125 -5.40 14.71 12.59
C TYR A 125 -5.51 13.18 12.54
N MET A 126 -4.40 12.47 12.35
CA MET A 126 -4.38 11.01 12.30
C MET A 126 -4.86 10.40 13.63
N LYS A 127 -4.41 10.93 14.77
CA LYS A 127 -4.91 10.50 16.09
C LYS A 127 -6.40 10.73 16.25
N TRP A 128 -6.90 11.90 15.86
CA TRP A 128 -8.33 12.16 15.88
C TRP A 128 -9.12 11.17 15.03
N PHE A 129 -8.61 10.87 13.84
CA PHE A 129 -9.26 9.96 12.90
C PHE A 129 -9.35 8.53 13.44
N HIS A 130 -8.22 7.99 13.90
CA HIS A 130 -8.12 6.59 14.34
C HIS A 130 -8.60 6.35 15.78
N LYS A 131 -8.70 7.39 16.62
CA LYS A 131 -9.04 7.26 18.06
C LYS A 131 -10.29 6.41 18.36
N PRO A 132 -11.41 6.49 17.61
CA PRO A 132 -12.60 5.70 17.90
C PRO A 132 -12.58 4.30 17.29
N SER A 133 -11.56 3.96 16.50
CA SER A 133 -11.44 2.61 15.93
C SER A 133 -11.06 1.59 17.00
N GLY A 134 -11.63 0.40 16.90
CA GLY A 134 -11.28 -0.67 17.82
C GLY A 134 -9.91 -1.26 17.57
N ARG A 135 -9.42 -1.24 16.32
CA ARG A 135 -8.04 -1.60 15.92
C ARG A 135 -7.56 -0.70 14.81
N LEU A 136 -6.29 -0.31 14.89
CA LEU A 136 -5.53 0.35 13.84
C LEU A 136 -4.52 -0.64 13.25
N MET A 137 -4.72 -1.05 12.00
CA MET A 137 -3.87 -2.04 11.34
C MET A 137 -2.68 -1.38 10.65
N VAL A 138 -1.49 -1.94 10.85
CA VAL A 138 -0.23 -1.43 10.29
C VAL A 138 0.59 -2.54 9.66
N ALA A 139 1.40 -2.20 8.65
CA ALA A 139 2.08 -3.19 7.82
C ALA A 139 3.29 -3.85 8.51
N THR A 140 3.98 -3.12 9.40
CA THR A 140 5.27 -3.56 9.95
C THR A 140 5.37 -3.33 11.47
N PRO A 141 6.19 -4.15 12.17
CA PRO A 141 6.46 -3.97 13.60
C PRO A 141 7.06 -2.61 13.94
N THR A 142 8.03 -2.13 13.16
CA THR A 142 8.68 -0.84 13.45
C THR A 142 7.72 0.33 13.28
N LEU A 143 6.82 0.29 12.29
CA LEU A 143 5.76 1.30 12.14
C LEU A 143 4.76 1.25 13.30
N ARG A 144 4.43 0.04 13.79
CA ARG A 144 3.60 -0.11 15.00
C ARG A 144 4.24 0.59 16.19
N ASP A 145 5.53 0.35 16.42
CA ASP A 145 6.25 0.88 17.58
C ASP A 145 6.36 2.41 17.48
N GLU A 146 6.66 2.96 16.31
CA GLU A 146 6.64 4.41 16.05
C GLU A 146 5.25 5.03 16.34
N LEU A 147 4.18 4.41 15.88
CA LEU A 147 2.84 4.94 16.15
C LEU A 147 2.45 4.84 17.62
N VAL A 148 2.88 3.79 18.32
CA VAL A 148 2.67 3.66 19.77
C VAL A 148 3.43 4.77 20.52
N GLU A 149 4.67 5.08 20.14
CA GLU A 149 5.44 6.20 20.68
C GLU A 149 4.74 7.54 20.42
N HIS A 150 4.13 7.70 19.25
CA HIS A 150 3.29 8.85 18.96
C HIS A 150 1.94 8.84 19.72
N GLY A 151 1.66 7.83 20.56
CA GLY A 151 0.48 7.75 21.41
C GLY A 151 -0.78 7.22 20.71
N PHE A 152 -0.63 6.49 19.60
CA PHE A 152 -1.72 5.71 19.03
C PHE A 152 -2.01 4.48 19.89
N LYS A 153 -3.27 4.06 19.94
CA LYS A 153 -3.72 2.91 20.72
C LYS A 153 -4.27 1.82 19.79
N ASN A 154 -4.32 0.59 20.31
CA ASN A 154 -4.89 -0.56 19.62
C ASN A 154 -4.25 -0.84 18.25
N VAL A 155 -2.94 -0.58 18.11
CA VAL A 155 -2.18 -0.84 16.89
C VAL A 155 -1.95 -2.33 16.75
N SER A 156 -2.38 -2.91 15.63
CA SER A 156 -2.32 -4.35 15.33
C SER A 156 -1.56 -4.60 14.03
N PRO A 157 -0.80 -5.70 13.92
CA PRO A 157 -0.11 -6.04 12.69
C PRO A 157 -1.11 -6.46 11.60
N TRP A 158 -0.82 -6.07 10.38
CA TRP A 158 -1.46 -6.55 9.17
C TRP A 158 -0.41 -6.60 8.06
N SER A 159 0.20 -7.75 7.87
CA SER A 159 1.27 -8.00 6.90
C SER A 159 0.80 -7.84 5.45
N ARG A 160 1.73 -8.02 4.52
CA ARG A 160 1.47 -7.99 3.08
C ARG A 160 1.90 -9.32 2.47
N GLY A 161 1.43 -9.58 1.27
CA GLY A 161 1.81 -10.74 0.50
C GLY A 161 2.40 -10.36 -0.86
N VAL A 162 2.86 -11.37 -1.58
CA VAL A 162 3.28 -11.28 -2.96
C VAL A 162 2.59 -12.38 -3.79
N ASP A 163 2.34 -12.09 -5.05
CA ASP A 163 1.83 -13.05 -6.02
C ASP A 163 3.01 -13.80 -6.64
N THR A 164 3.28 -14.99 -6.11
CA THR A 164 4.42 -15.82 -6.52
C THR A 164 4.19 -16.57 -7.84
N GLU A 165 2.98 -16.52 -8.39
CA GLU A 165 2.69 -17.03 -9.74
C GLU A 165 3.05 -15.98 -10.81
N VAL A 166 2.68 -14.72 -10.55
CA VAL A 166 3.02 -13.59 -11.43
C VAL A 166 4.53 -13.26 -11.34
N PHE A 167 5.03 -13.12 -10.11
CA PHE A 167 6.44 -12.81 -9.86
C PHE A 167 7.20 -14.12 -9.56
N ASN A 168 7.86 -14.67 -10.55
CA ASN A 168 8.57 -15.93 -10.40
C ASN A 168 9.93 -15.94 -11.17
N PRO A 169 10.89 -16.80 -10.79
CA PRO A 169 12.22 -16.82 -11.39
C PRO A 169 12.28 -17.47 -12.78
N ASP A 170 11.21 -18.17 -13.22
CA ASP A 170 11.17 -18.91 -14.48
C ASP A 170 10.78 -18.04 -15.67
N LEU A 171 10.43 -16.77 -15.44
CA LEU A 171 10.10 -15.81 -16.47
C LEU A 171 11.28 -15.57 -17.42
N GLU A 172 10.97 -15.25 -18.67
CA GLU A 172 11.97 -14.88 -19.66
C GLU A 172 12.60 -13.51 -19.35
N ARG A 173 13.84 -13.31 -19.80
CA ARG A 173 14.52 -12.01 -19.74
C ARG A 173 13.87 -11.03 -20.69
N ILE A 174 13.93 -9.72 -20.38
CA ILE A 174 13.23 -8.71 -21.15
C ILE A 174 14.12 -7.56 -21.65
N TYR A 175 15.25 -7.31 -21.01
CA TYR A 175 16.02 -6.10 -21.36
C TYR A 175 16.60 -6.15 -22.77
N ASP A 176 16.93 -7.33 -23.30
CA ASP A 176 17.37 -7.49 -24.69
C ASP A 176 16.29 -7.06 -25.69
N GLU A 177 15.03 -7.36 -25.40
CA GLU A 177 13.86 -6.93 -26.21
C GLU A 177 13.63 -5.41 -26.12
N MET A 178 14.04 -4.80 -25.01
CA MET A 178 13.95 -3.36 -24.75
C MET A 178 15.16 -2.57 -25.26
N GLY A 179 16.01 -3.17 -26.10
CA GLY A 179 17.20 -2.51 -26.68
C GLY A 179 18.42 -2.60 -25.77
N GLY A 180 18.40 -3.46 -24.77
CA GLY A 180 19.46 -3.63 -23.77
C GLY A 180 20.55 -4.63 -24.12
N LYS A 181 20.62 -5.14 -25.36
CA LYS A 181 21.62 -6.14 -25.78
C LYS A 181 23.05 -5.74 -25.44
N ASP A 182 23.37 -4.47 -25.58
CA ASP A 182 24.73 -3.92 -25.37
C ASP A 182 24.88 -3.27 -23.97
N TRP A 183 23.89 -3.39 -23.09
CA TRP A 183 24.01 -2.83 -21.76
C TRP A 183 24.91 -3.71 -20.89
N PRO A 184 25.94 -3.12 -20.25
CA PRO A 184 26.81 -3.88 -19.38
C PRO A 184 26.09 -4.39 -18.13
N ARG A 185 26.29 -5.66 -17.79
CA ARG A 185 25.86 -6.21 -16.50
C ARG A 185 26.90 -5.88 -15.40
N PRO A 186 26.51 -5.88 -14.12
CA PRO A 186 25.21 -6.24 -13.58
C PRO A 186 24.13 -5.15 -13.78
N PHE A 187 22.85 -5.54 -13.78
CA PHE A 187 21.70 -4.65 -13.88
C PHE A 187 21.15 -4.28 -12.51
N PHE A 188 21.23 -3.00 -12.18
CA PHE A 188 20.64 -2.43 -10.95
C PHE A 188 19.32 -1.78 -11.28
N LEU A 189 18.24 -2.32 -10.73
CA LEU A 189 16.86 -1.91 -11.04
C LEU A 189 16.25 -1.11 -9.89
N ASN A 190 15.65 0.04 -10.20
CA ASN A 190 14.68 0.69 -9.32
C ASN A 190 13.29 0.62 -9.96
N VAL A 191 12.26 0.34 -9.16
CA VAL A 191 10.86 0.28 -9.60
C VAL A 191 10.00 1.12 -8.68
N GLY A 192 9.21 2.00 -9.25
CA GLY A 192 8.24 2.77 -8.51
C GLY A 192 7.88 4.10 -9.16
N ARG A 193 7.07 4.89 -8.46
CA ARG A 193 6.76 6.26 -8.89
C ARG A 193 8.05 7.10 -8.92
N VAL A 194 8.30 7.76 -10.04
CA VAL A 194 9.47 8.65 -10.17
C VAL A 194 9.14 10.01 -9.57
N ALA A 195 9.38 10.15 -8.26
CA ALA A 195 9.05 11.33 -7.48
C ALA A 195 10.08 11.55 -6.36
N VAL A 196 10.16 12.79 -5.87
CA VAL A 196 11.17 13.22 -4.88
C VAL A 196 11.16 12.35 -3.62
N GLU A 197 9.97 11.98 -3.13
CA GLU A 197 9.82 11.14 -1.94
C GLU A 197 10.38 9.73 -2.08
N LYS A 198 10.65 9.27 -3.32
CA LYS A 198 11.25 7.97 -3.58
C LYS A 198 12.78 7.98 -3.60
N ASN A 199 13.37 9.17 -3.52
CA ASN A 199 14.82 9.36 -3.39
C ASN A 199 15.65 8.63 -4.48
N ILE A 200 15.09 8.56 -5.71
CA ILE A 200 15.71 7.82 -6.82
C ILE A 200 17.07 8.40 -7.18
N GLU A 201 17.25 9.69 -7.00
CA GLU A 201 18.50 10.39 -7.27
C GLU A 201 19.68 9.80 -6.48
N ALA A 202 19.47 9.43 -5.22
CA ALA A 202 20.50 8.76 -4.41
C ALA A 202 20.96 7.41 -5.02
N PHE A 203 20.10 6.70 -5.76
CA PHE A 203 20.49 5.53 -6.53
C PHE A 203 21.23 5.92 -7.81
N LEU A 204 20.77 6.95 -8.51
CA LEU A 204 21.36 7.38 -9.78
C LEU A 204 22.79 7.95 -9.59
N GLU A 205 23.08 8.55 -8.46
CA GLU A 205 24.40 9.09 -8.11
C GLU A 205 25.44 8.02 -7.74
N LEU A 206 25.02 6.77 -7.43
CA LEU A 206 25.95 5.73 -7.06
C LEU A 206 26.91 5.39 -8.23
N ASP A 207 28.18 5.29 -7.93
CA ASP A 207 29.18 4.72 -8.82
C ASP A 207 29.13 3.20 -8.72
N LEU A 208 28.28 2.55 -9.57
CA LEU A 208 28.06 1.12 -9.64
C LEU A 208 28.63 0.54 -10.94
N PRO A 209 29.16 -0.69 -10.92
CA PRO A 209 29.52 -1.37 -12.15
C PRO A 209 28.24 -1.74 -12.92
N GLY A 210 28.25 -1.60 -14.24
CA GLY A 210 27.11 -2.02 -15.07
C GLY A 210 26.02 -0.95 -15.27
N THR A 211 24.77 -1.37 -15.42
CA THR A 211 23.69 -0.50 -15.88
C THR A 211 22.66 -0.21 -14.79
N LYS A 212 22.32 1.06 -14.64
CA LYS A 212 21.21 1.51 -13.78
C LYS A 212 19.92 1.59 -14.62
N ILE A 213 18.85 0.97 -14.12
CA ILE A 213 17.55 0.89 -14.81
C ILE A 213 16.47 1.42 -13.88
N VAL A 214 15.61 2.28 -14.41
CA VAL A 214 14.45 2.85 -13.69
C VAL A 214 13.18 2.47 -14.43
N VAL A 215 12.30 1.75 -13.74
CA VAL A 215 10.97 1.36 -14.22
C VAL A 215 9.92 2.12 -13.41
N GLY A 216 9.15 2.95 -14.09
CA GLY A 216 8.13 3.78 -13.48
C GLY A 216 7.95 5.10 -14.20
N ASP A 217 6.96 5.86 -13.73
CA ASP A 217 6.67 7.19 -14.21
C ASP A 217 6.36 8.14 -13.05
N GLY A 218 6.40 9.44 -13.31
CA GLY A 218 6.10 10.43 -12.30
C GLY A 218 6.71 11.81 -12.60
N PRO A 219 6.42 12.79 -11.74
CA PRO A 219 6.75 14.20 -12.01
C PRO A 219 8.25 14.50 -12.13
N ALA A 220 9.11 13.71 -11.50
CA ALA A 220 10.57 13.91 -11.55
C ALA A 220 11.25 13.18 -12.71
N ARG A 221 10.54 12.40 -13.53
CA ARG A 221 11.14 11.56 -14.57
C ARG A 221 11.92 12.35 -15.61
N ALA A 222 11.33 13.41 -16.17
CA ALA A 222 11.96 14.16 -17.24
C ALA A 222 13.27 14.82 -16.77
N GLU A 223 13.24 15.44 -15.59
CA GLU A 223 14.41 16.06 -14.96
C GLU A 223 15.53 15.06 -14.69
N LEU A 224 15.19 13.91 -14.06
CA LEU A 224 16.19 12.89 -13.75
C LEU A 224 16.76 12.21 -15.01
N GLN A 225 15.94 12.02 -16.04
CA GLN A 225 16.41 11.46 -17.31
C GLN A 225 17.37 12.39 -18.07
N GLU A 226 17.17 13.72 -17.97
CA GLU A 226 18.07 14.72 -18.51
C GLU A 226 19.39 14.78 -17.71
N LYS A 227 19.28 14.73 -16.37
CA LYS A 227 20.43 14.80 -15.46
C LYS A 227 21.31 13.54 -15.47
N TYR A 228 20.73 12.36 -15.71
CA TYR A 228 21.41 11.06 -15.69
C TYR A 228 21.20 10.29 -17.00
N PRO A 229 21.76 10.76 -18.15
CA PRO A 229 21.49 10.18 -19.49
C PRO A 229 22.04 8.74 -19.67
N GLU A 230 22.99 8.32 -18.83
CA GLU A 230 23.52 6.95 -18.83
C GLU A 230 22.52 5.94 -18.24
N ALA A 231 21.61 6.37 -17.35
CA ALA A 231 20.59 5.51 -16.77
C ALA A 231 19.46 5.21 -17.76
N LYS A 232 18.88 4.02 -17.68
CA LYS A 232 17.85 3.54 -18.59
C LYS A 232 16.45 3.72 -17.98
N PHE A 233 15.71 4.72 -18.42
CA PHE A 233 14.32 4.99 -17.98
C PHE A 233 13.33 4.31 -18.92
N LEU A 234 12.75 3.20 -18.48
CA LEU A 234 11.87 2.35 -19.30
C LEU A 234 10.40 2.76 -19.25
N GLY A 235 10.05 3.74 -18.42
CA GLY A 235 8.64 4.13 -18.19
C GLY A 235 7.90 3.14 -17.29
N ALA A 236 6.61 3.37 -17.09
CA ALA A 236 5.76 2.48 -16.29
C ALA A 236 5.61 1.11 -16.97
N ARG A 237 5.72 0.03 -16.18
CA ARG A 237 5.46 -1.35 -16.60
C ARG A 237 4.52 -2.00 -15.59
N PHE A 238 3.73 -2.97 -16.04
CA PHE A 238 2.72 -3.65 -15.25
C PHE A 238 2.69 -5.14 -15.56
N GLY A 239 2.07 -5.94 -14.67
CA GLY A 239 1.84 -7.37 -14.89
C GLY A 239 3.13 -8.11 -15.26
N ASP A 240 3.06 -8.88 -16.32
CA ASP A 240 4.16 -9.73 -16.81
C ASP A 240 5.42 -8.93 -17.18
N GLU A 241 5.29 -7.81 -17.87
CA GLU A 241 6.45 -6.97 -18.21
C GLU A 241 7.21 -6.49 -16.98
N LEU A 242 6.47 -6.08 -15.93
CA LEU A 242 7.08 -5.66 -14.67
C LEU A 242 7.78 -6.83 -13.97
N ALA A 243 7.15 -7.99 -13.94
CA ALA A 243 7.72 -9.18 -13.33
C ALA A 243 9.01 -9.63 -14.06
N ARG A 244 9.01 -9.56 -15.40
CA ARG A 244 10.19 -9.84 -16.23
C ARG A 244 11.30 -8.80 -16.00
N CYS A 245 10.97 -7.51 -15.75
CA CYS A 245 11.98 -6.52 -15.39
C CYS A 245 12.69 -6.87 -14.07
N PHE A 246 11.94 -7.30 -13.04
CA PHE A 246 12.57 -7.78 -11.81
C PHE A 246 13.42 -9.03 -12.03
N ARG A 247 12.87 -10.01 -12.75
CA ARG A 247 13.54 -11.28 -12.99
C ARG A 247 14.87 -11.11 -13.73
N ASP A 248 14.99 -10.18 -14.67
CA ASP A 248 16.18 -9.93 -15.46
C ASP A 248 17.22 -9.06 -14.75
N ALA A 249 16.84 -8.35 -13.69
CA ALA A 249 17.74 -7.57 -12.87
C ALA A 249 18.65 -8.45 -11.99
N ASP A 250 19.87 -7.97 -11.70
CA ASP A 250 20.80 -8.63 -10.80
C ASP A 250 20.59 -8.15 -9.35
N VAL A 251 20.22 -6.88 -9.14
CA VAL A 251 19.89 -6.28 -7.84
C VAL A 251 18.71 -5.31 -7.99
N PHE A 252 17.75 -5.42 -7.10
CA PHE A 252 16.73 -4.39 -6.93
C PHE A 252 17.18 -3.37 -5.90
N VAL A 253 17.22 -2.10 -6.27
CA VAL A 253 17.67 -1.00 -5.39
C VAL A 253 16.48 -0.20 -4.90
N PHE A 254 16.29 -0.14 -3.57
CA PHE A 254 15.20 0.54 -2.91
C PHE A 254 15.73 1.72 -2.05
N PRO A 255 15.88 2.93 -2.64
CA PRO A 255 16.50 4.07 -1.97
C PRO A 255 15.53 4.90 -1.11
N SER A 256 14.27 4.51 -1.01
CA SER A 256 13.23 5.27 -0.30
C SER A 256 13.39 5.24 1.22
N TRP A 257 13.14 6.40 1.87
CA TRP A 257 13.07 6.54 3.33
C TRP A 257 11.65 6.59 3.88
N THR A 258 10.64 6.76 3.03
CA THR A 258 9.28 7.16 3.46
C THR A 258 8.22 6.08 3.26
N ASP A 259 8.56 4.96 2.63
CA ASP A 259 7.62 3.86 2.44
C ASP A 259 7.29 3.16 3.77
N THR A 260 6.04 2.78 3.93
CA THR A 260 5.57 2.04 5.13
C THR A 260 5.84 0.55 5.05
N PHE A 261 6.00 0.00 3.83
CA PHE A 261 6.28 -1.42 3.60
C PHE A 261 7.17 -1.64 2.36
N GLY A 262 6.71 -1.21 1.17
CA GLY A 262 7.38 -1.44 -0.11
C GLY A 262 7.04 -2.79 -0.72
N LEU A 263 5.83 -2.96 -1.29
CA LEU A 263 5.40 -4.20 -1.96
C LEU A 263 6.41 -4.67 -3.03
N VAL A 264 7.03 -3.73 -3.73
CA VAL A 264 8.04 -3.99 -4.76
C VAL A 264 9.27 -4.75 -4.23
N ILE A 265 9.54 -4.69 -2.91
CA ILE A 265 10.58 -5.49 -2.25
C ILE A 265 10.24 -6.98 -2.35
N LEU A 266 9.01 -7.35 -2.00
CA LEU A 266 8.56 -8.73 -2.10
C LEU A 266 8.44 -9.19 -3.55
N GLU A 267 8.06 -8.30 -4.47
CA GLU A 267 7.98 -8.60 -5.91
C GLU A 267 9.37 -8.92 -6.50
N ALA A 268 10.38 -8.13 -6.14
CA ALA A 268 11.77 -8.41 -6.50
C ALA A 268 12.22 -9.76 -5.93
N MET A 269 12.03 -9.97 -4.63
CA MET A 269 12.43 -11.22 -3.97
C MET A 269 11.71 -12.44 -4.57
N ALA A 270 10.44 -12.30 -4.95
CA ALA A 270 9.67 -13.38 -5.55
C ALA A 270 10.20 -13.81 -6.93
N THR A 271 10.88 -12.94 -7.66
CA THR A 271 11.62 -13.28 -8.90
C THR A 271 13.05 -13.77 -8.63
N GLY A 272 13.43 -13.92 -7.37
CA GLY A 272 14.78 -14.27 -6.94
C GLY A 272 15.76 -13.11 -7.02
N THR A 273 15.30 -11.86 -7.14
CA THR A 273 16.16 -10.68 -7.24
C THR A 273 16.42 -10.09 -5.87
N PRO A 274 17.69 -10.08 -5.39
CA PRO A 274 18.04 -9.57 -4.08
C PRO A 274 17.84 -8.05 -3.97
N VAL A 275 17.55 -7.57 -2.76
CA VAL A 275 17.16 -6.19 -2.50
C VAL A 275 18.23 -5.44 -1.73
N ALA A 276 18.74 -4.35 -2.30
CA ALA A 276 19.60 -3.38 -1.62
C ALA A 276 18.80 -2.17 -1.16
N ALA A 277 18.87 -1.83 0.12
CA ALA A 277 18.05 -0.75 0.69
C ALA A 277 18.77 0.04 1.79
N TYR A 278 18.28 1.26 2.05
CA TYR A 278 18.58 1.97 3.28
C TYR A 278 17.88 1.35 4.49
N PRO A 279 18.35 1.60 5.74
CA PRO A 279 17.70 1.15 6.97
C PRO A 279 16.44 1.97 7.27
N ALA A 280 15.45 1.89 6.37
CA ALA A 280 14.16 2.58 6.44
C ALA A 280 13.03 1.60 6.81
N HIS A 281 11.86 2.13 7.17
CA HIS A 281 10.66 1.30 7.36
C HIS A 281 10.36 0.44 6.13
N GLY A 282 9.84 -0.73 6.35
CA GLY A 282 9.70 -1.77 5.32
C GLY A 282 10.97 -2.59 5.19
N PRO A 283 12.05 -2.09 4.58
CA PRO A 283 13.33 -2.83 4.52
C PRO A 283 13.79 -3.43 5.84
N ILE A 284 13.83 -2.65 6.92
CA ILE A 284 14.29 -3.12 8.24
C ILE A 284 13.39 -4.19 8.89
N ASP A 285 12.14 -4.31 8.45
CA ASP A 285 11.20 -5.32 8.93
C ASP A 285 11.19 -6.57 8.04
N ILE A 286 11.62 -6.44 6.76
CA ILE A 286 11.51 -7.50 5.78
C ILE A 286 12.86 -8.21 5.58
N ILE A 287 13.96 -7.46 5.44
CA ILE A 287 15.26 -7.99 5.00
C ILE A 287 16.10 -8.64 6.11
N PRO A 288 16.20 -8.11 7.34
CA PRO A 288 17.09 -8.64 8.37
C PRO A 288 16.78 -10.10 8.73
N GLY A 289 17.83 -10.89 8.91
CA GLY A 289 17.72 -12.32 9.24
C GLY A 289 17.35 -13.19 8.03
N SER A 290 17.34 -12.63 6.82
CA SER A 290 17.15 -13.37 5.56
C SER A 290 18.42 -13.30 4.69
N ASN A 291 18.53 -14.23 3.74
CA ASN A 291 19.50 -14.15 2.66
C ASN A 291 18.91 -13.44 1.41
N ALA A 292 17.93 -12.56 1.60
CA ALA A 292 17.16 -11.99 0.48
C ALA A 292 17.58 -10.57 0.10
N GLY A 293 18.54 -9.98 0.82
CA GLY A 293 19.00 -8.62 0.52
C GLY A 293 20.01 -8.10 1.53
N ALA A 294 20.41 -6.85 1.35
CA ALA A 294 21.33 -6.12 2.21
C ALA A 294 20.78 -4.73 2.56
N ILE A 295 20.97 -4.33 3.81
CA ILE A 295 20.63 -2.99 4.32
C ILE A 295 21.91 -2.33 4.79
N ASP A 296 22.17 -1.13 4.30
CA ASP A 296 23.29 -0.31 4.75
C ASP A 296 22.96 1.19 4.59
N LYS A 297 23.59 2.04 5.39
CA LYS A 297 23.61 3.50 5.18
C LYS A 297 24.43 3.89 3.95
N ASP A 298 25.41 3.07 3.58
CA ASP A 298 26.08 3.09 2.29
C ASP A 298 25.31 2.18 1.31
N LEU A 299 24.44 2.79 0.51
CA LEU A 299 23.62 2.06 -0.46
C LEU A 299 24.47 1.34 -1.52
N LYS A 300 25.67 1.87 -1.86
CA LYS A 300 26.61 1.20 -2.76
C LYS A 300 27.10 -0.12 -2.17
N ALA A 301 27.49 -0.10 -0.89
CA ALA A 301 27.90 -1.33 -0.19
C ALA A 301 26.79 -2.36 -0.15
N ALA A 302 25.53 -1.94 0.11
CA ALA A 302 24.36 -2.82 0.05
C ALA A 302 24.18 -3.43 -1.36
N CYS A 303 24.29 -2.62 -2.42
CA CYS A 303 24.18 -3.09 -3.80
C CYS A 303 25.24 -4.14 -4.15
N LEU A 304 26.49 -3.90 -3.80
CA LEU A 304 27.59 -4.84 -4.11
C LEU A 304 27.45 -6.15 -3.34
N LYS A 305 27.03 -6.09 -2.07
CA LYS A 305 26.75 -7.28 -1.26
C LYS A 305 25.61 -8.13 -1.85
N CYS A 306 24.60 -7.52 -2.42
CA CYS A 306 23.49 -8.23 -3.05
C CYS A 306 23.93 -9.08 -4.25
N LEU A 307 25.00 -8.71 -4.96
CA LEU A 307 25.52 -9.48 -6.09
C LEU A 307 26.06 -10.87 -5.69
N GLU A 308 26.35 -11.08 -4.40
CA GLU A 308 26.90 -12.33 -3.85
C GLU A 308 25.80 -13.28 -3.35
N LEU A 309 24.52 -12.84 -3.33
CA LEU A 309 23.41 -13.62 -2.77
C LEU A 309 22.85 -14.64 -3.78
N ASP A 310 22.48 -15.81 -3.25
CA ASP A 310 21.83 -16.85 -4.04
C ASP A 310 20.37 -16.50 -4.33
N ARG A 311 20.00 -16.44 -5.59
CA ARG A 311 18.65 -16.11 -6.05
C ARG A 311 17.58 -17.13 -5.59
N ALA A 312 17.96 -18.38 -5.39
CA ALA A 312 17.06 -19.42 -4.88
C ALA A 312 16.70 -19.17 -3.40
N ASP A 313 17.67 -18.77 -2.59
CA ASP A 313 17.43 -18.37 -1.19
C ASP A 313 16.53 -17.14 -1.11
N VAL A 314 16.75 -16.15 -1.99
CA VAL A 314 15.92 -14.94 -2.09
C VAL A 314 14.45 -15.30 -2.40
N ARG A 315 14.24 -16.18 -3.38
CA ARG A 315 12.91 -16.69 -3.74
C ARG A 315 12.23 -17.43 -2.58
N ALA A 316 12.94 -18.37 -1.97
CA ALA A 316 12.43 -19.17 -0.87
C ALA A 316 12.01 -18.30 0.34
N TYR A 317 12.66 -17.16 0.52
CA TYR A 317 12.26 -16.21 1.54
C TYR A 317 10.96 -15.49 1.18
N ALA A 318 10.80 -15.04 -0.06
CA ALA A 318 9.59 -14.36 -0.53
C ALA A 318 8.33 -15.24 -0.41
N GLU A 319 8.45 -16.55 -0.56
CA GLU A 319 7.34 -17.50 -0.46
C GLU A 319 6.68 -17.56 0.91
N LYS A 320 7.33 -17.02 1.95
CA LYS A 320 6.75 -16.87 3.29
C LYS A 320 5.69 -15.77 3.37
N PHE A 321 5.59 -14.91 2.36
CA PHE A 321 4.67 -13.77 2.34
C PHE A 321 3.46 -14.05 1.43
N SER A 322 2.44 -14.64 2.00
CA SER A 322 1.22 -15.03 1.28
C SER A 322 0.12 -13.96 1.41
N TRP A 323 -0.54 -13.61 0.30
CA TRP A 323 -1.74 -12.77 0.33
C TRP A 323 -2.87 -13.42 1.11
N ARG A 324 -2.98 -14.75 1.05
CA ARG A 324 -3.96 -15.51 1.83
C ARG A 324 -3.73 -15.33 3.33
N ALA A 325 -2.50 -15.49 3.82
CA ALA A 325 -2.16 -15.29 5.23
C ALA A 325 -2.37 -13.82 5.66
N SER A 326 -2.07 -12.85 4.78
CA SER A 326 -2.37 -11.44 5.01
C SER A 326 -3.87 -11.19 5.17
N ALA A 327 -4.71 -11.79 4.34
CA ALA A 327 -6.15 -11.62 4.41
C ALA A 327 -6.76 -12.33 5.63
N GLU A 328 -6.24 -13.48 6.03
CA GLU A 328 -6.62 -14.16 7.29
C GLU A 328 -6.33 -13.24 8.49
N GLN A 329 -5.14 -12.65 8.54
CA GLN A 329 -4.77 -11.68 9.57
C GLN A 329 -5.67 -10.43 9.55
N PHE A 330 -6.05 -9.95 8.35
CA PHE A 330 -7.01 -8.86 8.21
C PHE A 330 -8.37 -9.22 8.83
N VAL A 331 -8.91 -10.40 8.51
CA VAL A 331 -10.20 -10.88 9.03
C VAL A 331 -10.16 -11.07 10.55
N GLU A 332 -9.06 -11.58 11.11
CA GLU A 332 -8.86 -11.73 12.56
C GLU A 332 -8.80 -10.37 13.27
N ASN A 333 -8.31 -9.36 12.60
CA ASN A 333 -8.25 -8.00 13.13
C ASN A 333 -9.59 -7.25 13.07
N LEU A 334 -10.53 -7.69 12.25
CA LEU A 334 -11.86 -7.07 12.20
C LEU A 334 -12.56 -7.16 13.55
N GLN A 335 -13.47 -6.24 13.80
CA GLN A 335 -14.32 -6.22 14.99
C GLN A 335 -15.79 -6.37 14.59
N PRO A 336 -16.27 -7.61 14.48
CA PRO A 336 -17.66 -7.86 14.13
C PRO A 336 -18.62 -7.30 15.20
N TYR A 337 -19.74 -6.74 14.75
CA TYR A 337 -20.81 -6.30 15.65
C TYR A 337 -21.50 -7.56 16.21
N PRO A 338 -21.55 -7.73 17.55
CA PRO A 338 -22.02 -8.98 18.16
C PRO A 338 -23.50 -9.25 17.89
N GLU A 339 -23.85 -10.53 17.68
CA GLU A 339 -25.23 -11.00 17.77
C GLU A 339 -25.62 -11.25 19.25
N PRO A 340 -26.91 -11.06 19.64
CA PRO A 340 -28.07 -10.65 18.83
C PRO A 340 -28.25 -9.14 18.68
N GLU A 341 -27.30 -8.36 19.15
CA GLU A 341 -27.37 -6.88 19.18
C GLU A 341 -27.39 -6.29 17.77
N ARG A 342 -26.60 -6.86 16.85
CA ARG A 342 -26.55 -6.49 15.44
C ARG A 342 -27.92 -6.59 14.78
N GLY A 343 -28.60 -7.70 14.94
CA GLY A 343 -29.95 -7.88 14.35
C GLY A 343 -30.97 -6.91 14.90
N ARG A 344 -30.91 -6.57 16.20
CA ARG A 344 -31.77 -5.52 16.82
C ARG A 344 -31.42 -4.13 16.28
N PHE A 345 -30.15 -3.83 16.11
CA PHE A 345 -29.66 -2.56 15.61
C PHE A 345 -30.14 -2.29 14.18
N TRP A 346 -29.96 -3.21 13.24
CA TRP A 346 -30.38 -3.04 11.85
C TRP A 346 -31.89 -2.94 11.71
N ARG A 347 -32.67 -3.72 12.47
CA ARG A 347 -34.15 -3.60 12.51
C ARG A 347 -34.57 -2.20 12.98
N ARG A 348 -33.91 -1.63 13.99
CA ARG A 348 -34.18 -0.27 14.49
C ARG A 348 -33.90 0.77 13.42
N LEU A 349 -32.77 0.71 12.75
CA LEU A 349 -32.41 1.66 11.69
C LEU A 349 -33.38 1.61 10.49
N ARG A 350 -33.79 0.43 10.06
CA ARG A 350 -34.82 0.27 9.01
C ARG A 350 -36.14 0.93 9.42
N ARG A 351 -36.54 0.78 10.66
CA ARG A 351 -37.78 1.41 11.18
C ARG A 351 -37.67 2.94 11.15
N ILE A 352 -36.57 3.51 11.59
CA ILE A 352 -36.34 4.98 11.59
C ILE A 352 -36.37 5.51 10.14
N ALA A 353 -35.70 4.85 9.21
CA ALA A 353 -35.69 5.24 7.79
C ALA A 353 -37.10 5.25 7.17
N ARG A 354 -37.92 4.24 7.48
CA ARG A 354 -39.33 4.17 7.01
C ARG A 354 -40.17 5.32 7.55
N ILE A 355 -39.98 5.72 8.82
CA ILE A 355 -40.71 6.84 9.43
C ILE A 355 -40.31 8.16 8.75
N ARG A 356 -39.00 8.40 8.53
CA ARG A 356 -38.53 9.61 7.83
C ARG A 356 -39.04 9.70 6.39
N LYS A 357 -39.02 8.60 5.60
CA LYS A 357 -39.59 8.59 4.25
C LYS A 357 -41.10 8.90 4.23
N ARG A 358 -41.87 8.44 5.25
CA ARG A 358 -43.31 8.75 5.37
C ARG A 358 -43.58 10.19 5.81
N ALA A 359 -42.65 10.81 6.52
CA ALA A 359 -42.80 12.21 6.96
C ALA A 359 -42.39 13.23 5.89
N ALA A 360 -41.62 12.77 4.87
CA ALA A 360 -41.16 13.59 3.75
C ALA A 360 -42.01 13.43 2.47
N ALA A 361 -42.96 12.49 2.46
CA ALA A 361 -44.00 12.29 1.44
C ALA A 361 -45.33 12.90 1.85
#